data_9f33da18127699284f07d177d9098e0f
#
_entry.id   9f33da18127699284f07d177d9098e0f
#
_cell.length_a   1.000
_cell.length_b   1.000
_cell.length_c   1.000
_cell.angle_alpha   90.00
_cell.angle_beta   90.00
_cell.angle_gamma   90.00
#
_symmetry.space_group_name_H-M   'P 1'
#
loop_
_entity.id
_entity.type
_entity.pdbx_description
1 polymer ?
#
loop_
_entity_poly.entity_id
_entity_poly.type
_entity_poly.pdbx_seq_one_letter_code
_entity_poly.pdbx_strand_id
1 'polypeptide(L)'
;MIAKLIWKEWVEQRWKLALCCVLLAGFTAVGLRARVVEDEMVLILAGVGGCLVLPIFVGMDLLAAERAEGSLAALLALPVQPWKVLAVKLLMGVGVIVGYMLTACATAFLVAGEREVTSGRLITIFLGCACFGIVLLIWMTAFGARQPSEARAAVAGMAVLTVWLIALFVYEPIGGGELFDTWVVFLHPACILALIAERSTTRIAGAISVQLAWAVVLFLWGARRLARAERAER
;
A
#
# COMPACT_ATOMS: atom_id res chain seq x y z
N MET A 1 -21.80 -6.49 15.61
CA MET A 1 -21.53 -7.19 14.34
C MET A 1 -20.22 -6.75 13.71
N ILE A 2 -19.98 -5.45 13.49
CA ILE A 2 -18.71 -4.91 12.95
C ILE A 2 -17.51 -5.37 13.78
N ALA A 3 -17.59 -5.37 15.11
CA ALA A 3 -16.50 -5.84 15.97
C ALA A 3 -16.10 -7.31 15.72
N LYS A 4 -17.07 -8.18 15.42
CA LYS A 4 -16.79 -9.58 15.06
C LYS A 4 -16.06 -9.68 13.72
N LEU A 5 -16.43 -8.83 12.75
CA LEU A 5 -15.76 -8.74 11.46
C LEU A 5 -14.31 -8.26 11.62
N ILE A 6 -14.09 -7.20 12.41
CA ILE A 6 -12.75 -6.71 12.73
C ILE A 6 -11.91 -7.81 13.40
N TRP A 7 -12.49 -8.55 14.34
CA TRP A 7 -11.78 -9.65 15.01
C TRP A 7 -11.41 -10.78 14.06
N LYS A 8 -12.31 -11.17 13.14
CA LYS A 8 -12.02 -12.16 12.10
C LYS A 8 -10.81 -11.72 11.26
N GLU A 9 -10.88 -10.53 10.69
CA GLU A 9 -9.81 -9.98 9.85
C GLU A 9 -8.48 -9.88 10.63
N TRP A 10 -8.52 -9.47 11.90
CA TRP A 10 -7.32 -9.42 12.75
C TRP A 10 -6.69 -10.80 12.92
N VAL A 11 -7.48 -11.83 13.21
CA VAL A 11 -6.97 -13.19 13.39
C VAL A 11 -6.33 -13.71 12.10
N GLU A 12 -6.88 -13.38 10.93
CA GLU A 12 -6.35 -13.77 9.62
C GLU A 12 -5.04 -13.02 9.29
N GLN A 13 -4.95 -11.73 9.61
CA GLN A 13 -3.82 -10.89 9.22
C GLN A 13 -2.66 -10.86 10.23
N ARG A 14 -2.88 -11.17 11.50
CA ARG A 14 -1.87 -11.04 12.57
C ARG A 14 -0.57 -11.81 12.30
N TRP A 15 -0.67 -13.01 11.74
CA TRP A 15 0.51 -13.82 11.44
C TRP A 15 1.29 -13.30 10.26
N LYS A 16 0.60 -12.79 9.24
CA LYS A 16 1.23 -12.13 8.09
C LYS A 16 1.99 -10.89 8.55
N LEU A 17 1.35 -10.06 9.38
CA LEU A 17 2.00 -8.89 9.99
C LEU A 17 3.21 -9.30 10.83
N ALA A 18 3.08 -10.27 11.74
CA ALA A 18 4.17 -10.69 12.60
C ALA A 18 5.37 -11.19 11.78
N LEU A 19 5.14 -12.05 10.78
CA LEU A 19 6.18 -12.53 9.89
C LEU A 19 6.87 -11.40 9.14
N CYS A 20 6.11 -10.49 8.54
CA CYS A 20 6.65 -9.35 7.82
C CYS A 20 7.45 -8.42 8.74
N CYS A 21 6.97 -8.16 9.95
CA CYS A 21 7.70 -7.33 10.92
C CYS A 21 9.02 -7.98 11.33
N VAL A 22 9.05 -9.30 11.58
CA VAL A 22 10.29 -10.02 11.95
C VAL A 22 11.29 -10.00 10.79
N LEU A 23 10.84 -10.30 9.56
CA LEU A 23 11.71 -10.29 8.37
C LEU A 23 12.28 -8.89 8.11
N LEU A 24 11.45 -7.86 8.23
CA LEU A 24 11.88 -6.48 8.04
C LEU A 24 12.85 -6.03 9.12
N ALA A 25 12.52 -6.28 10.39
CA ALA A 25 13.41 -5.93 11.49
C ALA A 25 14.78 -6.61 11.32
N GLY A 26 14.78 -7.89 10.94
CA GLY A 26 16.00 -8.64 10.62
C GLY A 26 16.77 -8.02 9.45
N PHE A 27 16.10 -7.74 8.33
CA PHE A 27 16.72 -7.11 7.16
C PHE A 27 17.31 -5.74 7.49
N THR A 28 16.54 -4.89 8.17
CA THR A 28 17.00 -3.55 8.56
C THR A 28 18.18 -3.62 9.54
N ALA A 29 18.10 -4.48 10.56
CA ALA A 29 19.15 -4.63 11.54
C ALA A 29 20.45 -5.18 10.93
N VAL A 30 20.36 -6.19 10.06
CA VAL A 30 21.51 -6.77 9.37
C VAL A 30 22.09 -5.76 8.38
N GLY A 31 21.26 -5.10 7.57
CA GLY A 31 21.71 -4.11 6.60
C GLY A 31 22.47 -2.95 7.24
N LEU A 32 21.92 -2.38 8.32
CA LEU A 32 22.55 -1.30 9.06
C LEU A 32 23.84 -1.73 9.79
N ARG A 33 23.93 -2.99 10.24
CA ARG A 33 25.13 -3.51 10.89
C ARG A 33 26.23 -3.90 9.93
N ALA A 34 25.88 -4.51 8.80
CA ALA A 34 26.84 -5.02 7.83
C ALA A 34 27.60 -3.91 7.09
N ARG A 35 27.03 -2.70 7.02
CA ARG A 35 27.63 -1.52 6.35
C ARG A 35 28.07 -1.78 4.90
N VAL A 36 27.39 -2.68 4.21
CA VAL A 36 27.70 -2.98 2.80
C VAL A 36 27.17 -1.89 1.88
N VAL A 37 26.13 -1.20 2.35
CA VAL A 37 25.43 -0.12 1.63
C VAL A 37 25.23 1.04 2.61
N GLU A 38 25.07 2.26 2.09
CA GLU A 38 24.74 3.44 2.89
C GLU A 38 23.47 3.22 3.72
N ASP A 39 23.49 3.68 4.97
CA ASP A 39 22.38 3.49 5.92
C ASP A 39 21.05 4.01 5.35
N GLU A 40 21.06 5.16 4.64
CA GLU A 40 19.88 5.72 3.99
C GLU A 40 19.30 4.77 2.92
N MET A 41 20.16 4.14 2.13
CA MET A 41 19.75 3.19 1.10
C MET A 41 19.10 1.93 1.71
N VAL A 42 19.66 1.41 2.81
CA VAL A 42 19.05 0.28 3.53
C VAL A 42 17.64 0.63 4.00
N LEU A 43 17.46 1.84 4.55
CA LEU A 43 16.16 2.31 5.05
C LEU A 43 15.14 2.51 3.91
N ILE A 44 15.58 3.07 2.79
CA ILE A 44 14.75 3.21 1.59
C ILE A 44 14.35 1.84 1.06
N LEU A 45 15.27 0.91 0.93
CA LEU A 45 14.97 -0.45 0.47
C LEU A 45 14.00 -1.18 1.40
N ALA A 46 14.19 -1.06 2.71
CA ALA A 46 13.28 -1.63 3.69
C ALA A 46 11.88 -1.00 3.58
N GLY A 47 11.80 0.32 3.51
CA GLY A 47 10.53 1.04 3.37
C GLY A 47 9.81 0.72 2.07
N VAL A 48 10.50 0.88 0.93
CA VAL A 48 9.93 0.64 -0.41
C VAL A 48 9.57 -0.83 -0.60
N GLY A 49 10.45 -1.76 -0.23
CA GLY A 49 10.19 -3.19 -0.36
C GLY A 49 8.92 -3.61 0.36
N GLY A 50 8.76 -3.18 1.60
CA GLY A 50 7.55 -3.46 2.36
C GLY A 50 6.31 -2.79 1.82
N CYS A 51 6.41 -1.53 1.43
CA CYS A 51 5.30 -0.78 0.87
C CYS A 51 4.89 -1.19 -0.54
N LEU A 52 5.72 -1.93 -1.25
CA LEU A 52 5.36 -2.56 -2.51
C LEU A 52 4.74 -3.94 -2.28
N VAL A 53 5.41 -4.78 -1.49
CA VAL A 53 5.05 -6.19 -1.31
C VAL A 53 3.79 -6.37 -0.47
N LEU A 54 3.71 -5.71 0.70
CA LEU A 54 2.58 -5.86 1.61
C LEU A 54 1.22 -5.48 1.00
N PRO A 55 1.07 -4.31 0.34
CA PRO A 55 -0.21 -3.95 -0.26
C PRO A 55 -0.68 -4.90 -1.34
N ILE A 56 0.25 -5.52 -2.08
CA ILE A 56 -0.08 -6.52 -3.09
C ILE A 56 -0.67 -7.75 -2.40
N PHE A 57 0.06 -8.34 -1.45
CA PHE A 57 -0.40 -9.54 -0.77
C PHE A 57 -1.69 -9.31 0.02
N VAL A 58 -1.74 -8.24 0.82
CA VAL A 58 -2.92 -7.92 1.63
C VAL A 58 -4.09 -7.52 0.73
N GLY A 59 -3.87 -6.71 -0.30
CA GLY A 59 -4.93 -6.24 -1.20
C GLY A 59 -5.56 -7.36 -2.04
N MET A 60 -4.76 -8.36 -2.43
CA MET A 60 -5.26 -9.56 -3.11
C MET A 60 -6.15 -10.40 -2.20
N ASP A 61 -5.71 -10.59 -0.96
CA ASP A 61 -6.36 -11.42 0.04
C ASP A 61 -7.72 -10.82 0.48
N LEU A 62 -7.84 -9.49 0.53
CA LEU A 62 -9.00 -8.81 1.12
C LEU A 62 -10.36 -9.16 0.48
N LEU A 63 -10.44 -9.34 -0.83
CA LEU A 63 -11.70 -9.60 -1.54
C LEU A 63 -11.62 -10.82 -2.48
N ALA A 64 -10.47 -11.02 -3.14
CA ALA A 64 -10.34 -12.06 -4.14
C ALA A 64 -10.22 -13.45 -3.50
N ALA A 65 -9.55 -13.55 -2.34
CA ALA A 65 -9.50 -14.81 -1.57
C ALA A 65 -10.88 -15.25 -1.12
N GLU A 66 -11.63 -14.35 -0.50
CA GLU A 66 -12.99 -14.68 -0.04
C GLU A 66 -13.94 -15.07 -1.17
N ARG A 67 -13.75 -14.47 -2.35
CA ARG A 67 -14.51 -14.88 -3.52
C ARG A 67 -14.09 -16.26 -4.00
N ALA A 68 -12.81 -16.57 -4.02
CA ALA A 68 -12.27 -17.88 -4.40
C ALA A 68 -12.76 -18.99 -3.45
N GLU A 69 -12.86 -18.67 -2.16
CA GLU A 69 -13.37 -19.58 -1.13
C GLU A 69 -14.90 -19.66 -1.06
N GLY A 70 -15.64 -18.81 -1.79
CA GLY A 70 -17.10 -18.72 -1.73
C GLY A 70 -17.65 -18.04 -0.47
N SER A 71 -16.78 -17.56 0.42
CA SER A 71 -17.17 -16.91 1.68
C SER A 71 -17.70 -15.49 1.50
N LEU A 72 -17.40 -14.85 0.36
CA LEU A 72 -17.87 -13.50 0.05
C LEU A 72 -19.40 -13.40 -0.01
N ALA A 73 -20.08 -14.40 -0.59
CA ALA A 73 -21.53 -14.44 -0.63
C ALA A 73 -22.14 -14.48 0.79
N ALA A 74 -21.58 -15.29 1.68
CA ALA A 74 -22.00 -15.34 3.08
C ALA A 74 -21.75 -14.02 3.82
N LEU A 75 -20.66 -13.33 3.51
CA LEU A 75 -20.33 -12.00 4.06
C LEU A 75 -21.34 -10.94 3.58
N LEU A 76 -21.69 -10.94 2.31
CA LEU A 76 -22.66 -10.01 1.73
C LEU A 76 -24.12 -10.32 2.14
N ALA A 77 -24.42 -11.56 2.55
CA ALA A 77 -25.71 -11.92 3.13
C ALA A 77 -25.93 -11.37 4.56
N LEU A 78 -24.87 -10.91 5.23
CA LEU A 78 -24.98 -10.26 6.52
C LEU A 78 -25.76 -8.94 6.39
N PRO A 79 -26.56 -8.53 7.41
CA PRO A 79 -27.29 -7.25 7.40
C PRO A 79 -26.34 -6.06 7.63
N VAL A 80 -25.28 -5.98 6.83
CA VAL A 80 -24.25 -4.92 6.86
C VAL A 80 -24.09 -4.38 5.45
N GLN A 81 -24.08 -3.07 5.34
CA GLN A 81 -23.86 -2.41 4.04
C GLN A 81 -22.50 -2.80 3.43
N PRO A 82 -22.41 -3.16 2.13
CA PRO A 82 -21.18 -3.64 1.49
C PRO A 82 -19.98 -2.71 1.65
N TRP A 83 -20.20 -1.39 1.64
CA TRP A 83 -19.12 -0.43 1.83
C TRP A 83 -18.50 -0.50 3.25
N LYS A 84 -19.27 -0.90 4.28
CA LYS A 84 -18.74 -1.08 5.65
C LYS A 84 -17.85 -2.30 5.73
N VAL A 85 -18.20 -3.37 5.00
CA VAL A 85 -17.33 -4.56 4.89
C VAL A 85 -16.01 -4.16 4.25
N LEU A 86 -16.06 -3.46 3.11
CA LEU A 86 -14.87 -2.97 2.42
C LEU A 86 -14.04 -2.03 3.31
N ALA A 87 -14.69 -1.11 4.03
CA ALA A 87 -14.02 -0.18 4.92
C ALA A 87 -13.28 -0.89 6.06
N VAL A 88 -13.89 -1.91 6.69
CA VAL A 88 -13.24 -2.70 7.73
C VAL A 88 -12.02 -3.42 7.18
N LYS A 89 -12.15 -4.05 6.02
CA LYS A 89 -11.04 -4.75 5.38
C LYS A 89 -9.89 -3.82 5.04
N LEU A 90 -10.18 -2.69 4.41
CA LEU A 90 -9.16 -1.68 4.12
C LEU A 90 -8.51 -1.14 5.38
N LEU A 91 -9.29 -0.87 6.43
CA LEU A 91 -8.76 -0.40 7.71
C LEU A 91 -7.77 -1.40 8.32
N MET A 92 -8.08 -2.69 8.24
CA MET A 92 -7.16 -3.74 8.68
C MET A 92 -5.89 -3.79 7.84
N GLY A 93 -6.00 -3.70 6.50
CA GLY A 93 -4.84 -3.61 5.61
C GLY A 93 -3.96 -2.39 5.87
N VAL A 94 -4.58 -1.22 6.11
CA VAL A 94 -3.87 -0.01 6.54
C VAL A 94 -3.15 -0.24 7.87
N GLY A 95 -3.83 -0.90 8.83
CA GLY A 95 -3.22 -1.26 10.12
C GLY A 95 -1.97 -2.14 9.96
N VAL A 96 -1.99 -3.08 9.02
CA VAL A 96 -0.83 -3.93 8.70
C VAL A 96 0.33 -3.08 8.15
N ILE A 97 0.07 -2.18 7.20
CA ILE A 97 1.10 -1.32 6.60
C ILE A 97 1.69 -0.38 7.65
N VAL A 98 0.83 0.27 8.45
CA VAL A 98 1.28 1.19 9.50
C VAL A 98 2.08 0.44 10.57
N GLY A 99 1.62 -0.73 11.02
CA GLY A 99 2.34 -1.57 11.98
C GLY A 99 3.71 -1.99 11.47
N TYR A 100 3.80 -2.38 10.20
CA TYR A 100 5.06 -2.68 9.53
C TYR A 100 6.00 -1.47 9.50
N MET A 101 5.50 -0.28 9.09
CA MET A 101 6.31 0.93 9.04
C MET A 101 6.78 1.40 10.43
N LEU A 102 5.93 1.29 11.43
CA LEU A 102 6.33 1.59 12.81
C LEU A 102 7.43 0.66 13.30
N THR A 103 7.35 -0.63 12.98
CA THR A 103 8.39 -1.61 13.30
C THR A 103 9.71 -1.26 12.61
N ALA A 104 9.67 -0.90 11.33
CA ALA A 104 10.84 -0.49 10.57
C ALA A 104 11.49 0.77 11.17
N CYS A 105 10.67 1.78 11.46
CA CYS A 105 11.12 3.03 12.06
C CYS A 105 11.74 2.79 13.45
N ALA A 106 11.08 2.00 14.31
CA ALA A 106 11.59 1.65 15.63
C ALA A 106 12.92 0.89 15.54
N THR A 107 13.03 -0.09 14.64
CA THR A 107 14.27 -0.84 14.43
C THR A 107 15.39 0.07 13.95
N ALA A 108 15.10 0.99 13.02
CA ALA A 108 16.07 1.97 12.55
C ALA A 108 16.57 2.87 13.68
N PHE A 109 15.70 3.40 14.53
CA PHE A 109 16.07 4.19 15.68
C PHE A 109 16.95 3.41 16.67
N LEU A 110 16.61 2.16 16.94
CA LEU A 110 17.35 1.32 17.90
C LEU A 110 18.74 0.92 17.38
N VAL A 111 18.86 0.69 16.08
CA VAL A 111 20.11 0.17 15.48
C VAL A 111 21.01 1.28 14.98
N ALA A 112 20.48 2.33 14.35
CA ALA A 112 21.26 3.43 13.78
C ALA A 112 21.79 4.39 14.86
N GLY A 113 21.07 4.53 15.99
CA GLY A 113 21.46 5.48 17.04
C GLY A 113 21.52 6.92 16.54
N GLU A 114 22.51 7.68 17.03
CA GLU A 114 22.76 9.08 16.65
C GLU A 114 23.58 9.23 15.34
N ARG A 115 23.51 8.24 14.46
CA ARG A 115 24.27 8.25 13.21
C ARG A 115 23.72 9.25 12.18
N GLU A 116 24.36 9.30 11.01
CA GLU A 116 24.21 10.27 9.91
C GLU A 116 22.79 10.58 9.45
N VAL A 117 21.81 9.67 9.71
CA VAL A 117 20.43 9.90 9.29
C VAL A 117 19.68 10.68 10.38
N THR A 118 19.36 11.91 10.08
CA THR A 118 18.58 12.78 10.97
C THR A 118 17.21 12.17 11.24
N SER A 119 16.73 12.22 12.50
CA SER A 119 15.41 11.67 12.88
C SER A 119 14.26 12.18 12.00
N GLY A 120 14.30 13.45 11.58
CA GLY A 120 13.33 14.03 10.66
C GLY A 120 13.33 13.36 9.27
N ARG A 121 14.51 13.00 8.76
CA ARG A 121 14.65 12.30 7.47
C ARG A 121 14.07 10.89 7.54
N LEU A 122 14.35 10.15 8.63
CA LEU A 122 13.78 8.85 8.91
C LEU A 122 12.24 8.88 8.88
N ILE A 123 11.65 9.80 9.64
CA ILE A 123 10.20 9.96 9.69
C ILE A 123 9.64 10.27 8.31
N THR A 124 10.29 11.14 7.53
CA THR A 124 9.83 11.48 6.17
C THR A 124 9.85 10.28 5.25
N ILE A 125 10.92 9.47 5.25
CA ILE A 125 11.02 8.25 4.45
C ILE A 125 9.90 7.27 4.81
N PHE A 126 9.76 6.93 6.09
CA PHE A 126 8.76 5.94 6.50
C PHE A 126 7.32 6.42 6.35
N LEU A 127 7.04 7.71 6.60
CA LEU A 127 5.71 8.28 6.38
C LEU A 127 5.34 8.28 4.89
N GLY A 128 6.26 8.68 4.02
CA GLY A 128 6.04 8.64 2.58
C GLY A 128 5.85 7.22 2.05
N CYS A 129 6.66 6.28 2.51
CA CYS A 129 6.49 4.86 2.19
C CYS A 129 5.14 4.32 2.68
N ALA A 130 4.71 4.69 3.89
CA ALA A 130 3.40 4.30 4.40
C ALA A 130 2.26 4.87 3.55
N CYS A 131 2.33 6.14 3.18
CA CYS A 131 1.35 6.77 2.28
C CYS A 131 1.29 6.06 0.93
N PHE A 132 2.45 5.79 0.32
CA PHE A 132 2.54 5.02 -0.92
C PHE A 132 1.89 3.63 -0.78
N GLY A 133 2.24 2.89 0.28
CA GLY A 133 1.70 1.56 0.54
C GLY A 133 0.18 1.56 0.75
N ILE A 134 -0.36 2.56 1.47
CA ILE A 134 -1.81 2.70 1.67
C ILE A 134 -2.52 2.98 0.35
N VAL A 135 -1.99 3.88 -0.48
CA VAL A 135 -2.55 4.17 -1.79
C VAL A 135 -2.52 2.93 -2.68
N LEU A 136 -1.39 2.22 -2.72
CA LEU A 136 -1.25 0.99 -3.48
C LEU A 136 -2.24 -0.09 -3.00
N LEU A 137 -2.45 -0.24 -1.68
CA LEU A 137 -3.44 -1.14 -1.12
C LEU A 137 -4.85 -0.82 -1.64
N ILE A 138 -5.23 0.45 -1.67
CA ILE A 138 -6.55 0.88 -2.17
C ILE A 138 -6.69 0.57 -3.66
N TRP A 139 -5.64 0.80 -4.44
CA TRP A 139 -5.59 0.44 -5.85
C TRP A 139 -5.78 -1.07 -6.04
N MET A 140 -4.98 -1.88 -5.37
CA MET A 140 -5.04 -3.33 -5.48
C MET A 140 -6.42 -3.87 -5.07
N THR A 141 -6.99 -3.34 -4.00
CA THR A 141 -8.33 -3.74 -3.53
C THR A 141 -9.42 -3.33 -4.54
N ALA A 142 -9.35 -2.13 -5.11
CA ALA A 142 -10.33 -1.64 -6.08
C ALA A 142 -10.29 -2.45 -7.38
N PHE A 143 -9.11 -2.78 -7.90
CA PHE A 143 -8.97 -3.63 -9.09
C PHE A 143 -9.27 -5.09 -8.79
N GLY A 144 -8.86 -5.60 -7.62
CA GLY A 144 -9.12 -6.95 -7.15
C GLY A 144 -10.60 -7.25 -6.91
N ALA A 145 -11.41 -6.24 -6.60
CA ALA A 145 -12.83 -6.40 -6.27
C ALA A 145 -13.66 -7.11 -7.37
N ARG A 146 -13.19 -7.16 -8.60
CA ARG A 146 -13.88 -7.79 -9.73
C ARG A 146 -13.26 -9.12 -10.18
N GLN A 147 -12.08 -9.44 -9.70
CA GLN A 147 -11.35 -10.62 -10.17
C GLN A 147 -11.87 -11.89 -9.49
N PRO A 148 -11.96 -13.01 -10.24
CA PRO A 148 -12.46 -14.28 -9.70
C PRO A 148 -11.44 -15.01 -8.83
N SER A 149 -10.15 -14.62 -8.90
CA SER A 149 -9.09 -15.24 -8.10
C SER A 149 -8.02 -14.21 -7.71
N GLU A 150 -7.29 -14.51 -6.63
CA GLU A 150 -6.19 -13.68 -6.12
C GLU A 150 -5.09 -13.45 -7.17
N ALA A 151 -4.69 -14.50 -7.86
CA ALA A 151 -3.66 -14.42 -8.90
C ALA A 151 -4.06 -13.45 -10.02
N ARG A 152 -5.32 -13.49 -10.48
CA ARG A 152 -5.82 -12.54 -11.49
C ARG A 152 -5.93 -11.12 -10.94
N ALA A 153 -6.29 -10.95 -9.67
CA ALA A 153 -6.31 -9.65 -9.02
C ALA A 153 -4.92 -9.03 -8.97
N ALA A 154 -3.91 -9.83 -8.58
CA ALA A 154 -2.51 -9.40 -8.56
C ALA A 154 -2.02 -9.01 -9.95
N VAL A 155 -2.19 -9.90 -10.92
CA VAL A 155 -1.72 -9.66 -12.30
C VAL A 155 -2.39 -8.41 -12.88
N ALA A 156 -3.71 -8.24 -12.71
CA ALA A 156 -4.41 -7.07 -13.20
C ALA A 156 -3.95 -5.77 -12.52
N GLY A 157 -3.79 -5.77 -11.20
CA GLY A 157 -3.30 -4.62 -10.46
C GLY A 157 -1.86 -4.24 -10.83
N MET A 158 -0.97 -5.24 -10.89
CA MET A 158 0.42 -5.04 -11.29
C MET A 158 0.55 -4.61 -12.74
N ALA A 159 -0.22 -5.20 -13.66
CA ALA A 159 -0.19 -4.82 -15.07
C ALA A 159 -0.57 -3.35 -15.26
N VAL A 160 -1.64 -2.86 -14.60
CA VAL A 160 -2.04 -1.45 -14.67
C VAL A 160 -0.93 -0.53 -14.16
N LEU A 161 -0.33 -0.85 -13.01
CA LEU A 161 0.76 -0.06 -12.44
C LEU A 161 2.00 -0.08 -13.32
N THR A 162 2.36 -1.25 -13.85
CA THR A 162 3.54 -1.42 -14.72
C THR A 162 3.35 -0.67 -16.04
N VAL A 163 2.20 -0.83 -16.70
CA VAL A 163 1.90 -0.11 -17.95
C VAL A 163 1.97 1.40 -17.73
N TRP A 164 1.42 1.89 -16.63
CA TRP A 164 1.48 3.30 -16.31
C TRP A 164 2.92 3.76 -16.03
N LEU A 165 3.69 2.98 -15.28
CA LEU A 165 5.10 3.28 -15.01
C LEU A 165 5.91 3.34 -16.32
N ILE A 166 5.73 2.36 -17.22
CA ILE A 166 6.36 2.35 -18.54
C ILE A 166 5.93 3.58 -19.34
N ALA A 167 4.64 3.93 -19.33
CA ALA A 167 4.15 5.11 -20.04
C ALA A 167 4.83 6.40 -19.55
N LEU A 168 5.09 6.54 -18.23
CA LEU A 168 5.84 7.66 -17.69
C LEU A 168 7.29 7.68 -18.18
N PHE A 169 7.98 6.53 -18.15
CA PHE A 169 9.37 6.43 -18.62
C PHE A 169 9.53 6.65 -20.13
N VAL A 170 8.54 6.26 -20.93
CA VAL A 170 8.56 6.47 -22.40
C VAL A 170 8.24 7.92 -22.74
N TYR A 171 7.41 8.59 -21.96
CA TYR A 171 7.05 9.98 -22.21
C TYR A 171 8.18 10.96 -21.90
N GLU A 172 9.01 10.69 -20.91
CA GLU A 172 10.12 11.54 -20.48
C GLU A 172 11.13 11.85 -21.62
N PRO A 173 11.62 10.87 -22.42
CA PRO A 173 12.58 11.11 -23.51
C PRO A 173 11.94 11.74 -24.78
N ILE A 174 10.62 11.75 -24.93
CA ILE A 174 9.95 12.24 -26.16
C ILE A 174 9.77 13.78 -26.16
N GLY A 175 10.22 14.48 -25.11
CA GLY A 175 10.17 15.95 -25.08
C GLY A 175 9.49 16.52 -23.86
N GLY A 176 9.20 15.68 -22.89
CA GLY A 176 8.58 16.09 -21.62
C GLY A 176 9.58 16.36 -20.50
N GLY A 177 10.71 17.06 -20.80
CA GLY A 177 11.75 17.35 -19.80
C GLY A 177 11.27 18.06 -18.53
N GLU A 178 10.00 18.38 -18.43
CA GLU A 178 9.32 18.93 -17.26
C GLU A 178 8.19 17.99 -16.76
N LEU A 179 8.26 16.69 -17.04
CA LEU A 179 7.18 15.78 -16.71
C LEU A 179 6.93 15.70 -15.19
N PHE A 180 8.00 15.76 -14.40
CA PHE A 180 7.89 15.85 -12.94
C PHE A 180 7.26 17.16 -12.45
N ASP A 181 7.11 18.16 -13.32
CA ASP A 181 6.37 19.37 -13.04
C ASP A 181 4.89 19.30 -13.46
N THR A 182 4.49 18.27 -14.19
CA THR A 182 3.09 18.09 -14.64
C THR A 182 2.26 17.29 -13.64
N TRP A 183 0.99 17.66 -13.50
CA TRP A 183 -0.01 17.00 -12.63
C TRP A 183 -0.17 15.49 -12.87
N VAL A 184 0.20 15.03 -14.06
CA VAL A 184 0.05 13.63 -14.47
C VAL A 184 0.92 12.71 -13.61
N VAL A 185 2.10 13.16 -13.20
CA VAL A 185 2.99 12.40 -12.34
C VAL A 185 2.38 12.19 -10.96
N PHE A 186 1.66 13.18 -10.43
CA PHE A 186 1.01 13.06 -9.12
C PHE A 186 -0.13 12.03 -9.09
N LEU A 187 -0.63 11.59 -10.24
CA LEU A 187 -1.63 10.53 -10.32
C LEU A 187 -1.02 9.13 -10.09
N HIS A 188 0.28 8.95 -10.36
CA HIS A 188 0.92 7.66 -10.13
C HIS A 188 1.39 7.55 -8.66
N PRO A 189 1.06 6.46 -7.94
CA PRO A 189 1.42 6.32 -6.52
C PRO A 189 2.93 6.39 -6.28
N ALA A 190 3.77 5.93 -7.21
CA ALA A 190 5.23 5.98 -7.09
C ALA A 190 5.80 7.43 -7.07
N CYS A 191 5.04 8.45 -7.44
CA CYS A 191 5.50 9.84 -7.36
C CYS A 191 5.88 10.24 -5.92
N ILE A 192 5.22 9.69 -4.92
CA ILE A 192 5.53 9.93 -3.51
C ILE A 192 6.97 9.51 -3.21
N LEU A 193 7.41 8.37 -3.74
CA LEU A 193 8.77 7.85 -3.53
C LEU A 193 9.82 8.73 -4.22
N ALA A 194 9.55 9.17 -5.46
CA ALA A 194 10.44 10.08 -6.20
C ALA A 194 10.60 11.41 -5.46
N LEU A 195 9.49 12.00 -4.99
CA LEU A 195 9.49 13.27 -4.26
C LEU A 195 10.17 13.19 -2.88
N ILE A 196 10.15 12.02 -2.23
CA ILE A 196 10.95 11.79 -1.02
C ILE A 196 12.44 11.92 -1.34
N ALA A 197 12.88 11.41 -2.49
CA ALA A 197 14.27 11.54 -2.94
C ALA A 197 14.65 13.02 -3.23
N GLU A 198 13.74 13.79 -3.82
CA GLU A 198 13.95 15.23 -4.11
C GLU A 198 13.95 16.15 -2.89
N ARG A 199 13.51 15.67 -1.72
CA ARG A 199 13.44 16.44 -0.45
C ARG A 199 12.49 17.66 -0.50
N SER A 200 11.56 17.74 -1.44
CA SER A 200 10.62 18.86 -1.58
C SER A 200 9.34 18.62 -0.76
N THR A 201 9.23 19.27 0.40
CA THR A 201 8.07 19.09 1.31
C THR A 201 6.75 19.57 0.71
N THR A 202 6.75 20.67 -0.04
CA THR A 202 5.54 21.22 -0.68
C THR A 202 5.01 20.31 -1.79
N ARG A 203 5.90 19.76 -2.62
CA ARG A 203 5.54 18.81 -3.68
C ARG A 203 5.03 17.49 -3.08
N ILE A 204 5.66 16.99 -2.00
CA ILE A 204 5.20 15.81 -1.27
C ILE A 204 3.78 16.00 -0.74
N ALA A 205 3.47 17.13 -0.11
CA ALA A 205 2.13 17.43 0.39
C ALA A 205 1.09 17.49 -0.74
N GLY A 206 1.44 18.09 -1.88
CA GLY A 206 0.61 18.12 -3.07
C GLY A 206 0.33 16.72 -3.62
N ALA A 207 1.36 15.88 -3.77
CA ALA A 207 1.24 14.50 -4.23
C ALA A 207 0.35 13.67 -3.30
N ILE A 208 0.57 13.75 -1.99
CA ILE A 208 -0.26 13.05 -1.01
C ILE A 208 -1.72 13.49 -1.12
N SER A 209 -1.99 14.78 -1.28
CA SER A 209 -3.36 15.31 -1.42
C SER A 209 -4.07 14.77 -2.66
N VAL A 210 -3.38 14.75 -3.82
CA VAL A 210 -3.92 14.19 -5.06
C VAL A 210 -4.16 12.69 -4.92
N GLN A 211 -3.23 11.96 -4.32
CA GLN A 211 -3.36 10.52 -4.12
C GLN A 211 -4.48 10.16 -3.14
N LEU A 212 -4.68 10.94 -2.08
CA LEU A 212 -5.81 10.76 -1.16
C LEU A 212 -7.15 11.01 -1.86
N ALA A 213 -7.26 12.05 -2.68
CA ALA A 213 -8.46 12.31 -3.47
C ALA A 213 -8.74 11.14 -4.44
N TRP A 214 -7.72 10.63 -5.10
CA TRP A 214 -7.82 9.48 -5.99
C TRP A 214 -8.20 8.20 -5.24
N ALA A 215 -7.62 7.97 -4.07
CA ALA A 215 -7.97 6.87 -3.18
C ALA A 215 -9.45 6.87 -2.78
N VAL A 216 -10.03 8.04 -2.49
CA VAL A 216 -11.47 8.19 -2.21
C VAL A 216 -12.30 7.79 -3.44
N VAL A 217 -11.93 8.24 -4.63
CA VAL A 217 -12.61 7.86 -5.88
C VAL A 217 -12.58 6.35 -6.09
N LEU A 218 -11.43 5.72 -5.91
CA LEU A 218 -11.27 4.28 -6.05
C LEU A 218 -12.03 3.49 -4.98
N PHE A 219 -12.05 3.97 -3.74
CA PHE A 219 -12.86 3.38 -2.69
C PHE A 219 -14.35 3.41 -3.02
N LEU A 220 -14.88 4.55 -3.45
CA LEU A 220 -16.28 4.70 -3.85
C LEU A 220 -16.62 3.82 -5.05
N TRP A 221 -15.70 3.72 -6.00
CA TRP A 221 -15.86 2.86 -7.16
C TRP A 221 -15.87 1.37 -6.76
N GLY A 222 -14.95 0.92 -5.90
CA GLY A 222 -14.90 -0.43 -5.36
C GLY A 222 -16.16 -0.79 -4.56
N ALA A 223 -16.62 0.11 -3.70
CA ALA A 223 -17.84 -0.07 -2.91
C ALA A 223 -19.09 -0.21 -3.78
N ARG A 224 -19.22 0.61 -4.84
CA ARG A 224 -20.32 0.49 -5.82
C ARG A 224 -20.26 -0.83 -6.60
N ARG A 225 -19.06 -1.32 -6.91
CA ARG A 225 -18.87 -2.61 -7.58
C ARG A 225 -19.28 -3.76 -6.71
N LEU A 226 -18.90 -3.75 -5.43
CA LEU A 226 -19.28 -4.76 -4.45
C LEU A 226 -20.79 -4.79 -4.25
N ALA A 227 -21.46 -3.63 -4.15
CA ALA A 227 -22.92 -3.54 -4.04
C ALA A 227 -23.68 -4.04 -5.28
N ARG A 228 -23.06 -3.99 -6.47
CA ARG A 228 -23.65 -4.57 -7.69
C ARG A 228 -23.51 -6.10 -7.73
N ALA A 229 -22.39 -6.64 -7.24
CA ALA A 229 -22.20 -8.08 -7.13
C ALA A 229 -23.22 -8.70 -6.18
N GLU A 230 -23.49 -8.07 -5.03
CA GLU A 230 -24.55 -8.49 -4.10
C GLU A 230 -25.93 -8.62 -4.75
N ARG A 231 -26.31 -7.67 -5.63
CA ARG A 231 -27.60 -7.69 -6.32
C ARG A 231 -27.70 -8.78 -7.40
N ALA A 232 -26.59 -9.22 -7.94
CA ALA A 232 -26.58 -10.26 -8.97
C ALA A 232 -26.62 -11.67 -8.37
N GLU A 233 -26.26 -11.81 -7.09
CA GLU A 233 -26.27 -13.09 -6.36
C GLU A 233 -27.58 -13.33 -5.57
N ARG A 234 -28.44 -12.29 -5.43
CA ARG A 234 -29.80 -12.39 -4.87
C ARG A 234 -30.83 -12.69 -5.96
#